data_bf5d99b7b8d7b65f688153de0a44a80b
#
_entry.id   bf5d99b7b8d7b65f688153de0a44a80b
#
_cell.length_a   1.000
_cell.length_b   1.000
_cell.length_c   1.000
_cell.angle_alpha   90.00
_cell.angle_beta   90.00
_cell.angle_gamma   90.00
#
_symmetry.space_group_name_H-M   'P 1'
#
loop_
_entity.id
_entity.type
_entity.pdbx_description
1 polymer ?
#
loop_
_entity_poly.entity_id
_entity_poly.type
_entity_poly.pdbx_seq_one_letter_code
_entity_poly.pdbx_strand_id
1 'polypeptide(L)'
;MNLFFLICLIIFSCSSNKEDVFVYEKIIESNFDIDIENIDLKGFKLGKNYDVYELPNAEIVRSAIFNKKDLEIRKYPSQSDAIEFGEIYAKSVTGNDAIVSGDVMWKEGAKDRRKCVPRAGTSESGCDQKARYGGYIIMGDMIILCEGLSSDDSMMLCYNFKDALFGFQP
;
A
#
# COMPACT_ATOMS: atom_id res chain seq x y z
N MET A 1 2.81 -69.74 -29.59
CA MET A 1 3.12 -69.31 -28.20
C MET A 1 3.49 -67.85 -28.31
N ASN A 2 2.43 -66.96 -28.29
CA ASN A 2 2.56 -65.52 -28.54
C ASN A 2 2.64 -64.79 -27.19
N LEU A 3 3.77 -64.21 -26.92
CA LEU A 3 4.01 -63.37 -25.72
C LEU A 3 3.56 -61.94 -26.05
N PHE A 4 2.41 -61.53 -25.55
CA PHE A 4 1.88 -60.15 -25.64
C PHE A 4 2.62 -59.31 -24.61
N PHE A 5 3.50 -58.42 -25.06
CA PHE A 5 4.20 -57.40 -24.28
C PHE A 5 3.23 -56.22 -24.08
N LEU A 6 2.62 -56.13 -22.91
CA LEU A 6 1.74 -55.00 -22.52
C LEU A 6 2.62 -53.84 -22.07
N ILE A 7 2.80 -52.85 -22.96
CA ILE A 7 3.49 -51.59 -22.63
C ILE A 7 2.50 -50.69 -21.90
N CYS A 8 2.69 -50.53 -20.59
CA CYS A 8 1.95 -49.60 -19.76
C CYS A 8 2.52 -48.19 -19.95
N LEU A 9 1.89 -47.34 -20.75
CA LEU A 9 2.20 -45.93 -20.90
C LEU A 9 1.71 -45.18 -19.67
N ILE A 10 2.61 -44.86 -18.75
CA ILE A 10 2.36 -43.98 -17.63
C ILE A 10 2.45 -42.55 -18.17
N ILE A 11 1.28 -41.94 -18.45
CA ILE A 11 1.17 -40.51 -18.73
C ILE A 11 1.34 -39.76 -17.41
N PHE A 12 2.53 -39.20 -17.18
CA PHE A 12 2.75 -38.18 -16.16
C PHE A 12 1.99 -36.92 -16.58
N SER A 13 0.80 -36.76 -16.00
CA SER A 13 0.07 -35.49 -16.06
C SER A 13 0.79 -34.52 -15.12
N CYS A 14 1.60 -33.64 -15.68
CA CYS A 14 2.09 -32.44 -14.99
C CYS A 14 0.88 -31.54 -14.77
N SER A 15 0.28 -31.60 -13.59
CA SER A 15 -0.63 -30.58 -13.10
C SER A 15 0.22 -29.34 -12.78
N SER A 16 0.22 -28.37 -13.69
CA SER A 16 0.73 -27.04 -13.40
C SER A 16 -0.26 -26.39 -12.43
N ASN A 17 0.05 -26.35 -11.15
CA ASN A 17 -0.62 -25.47 -10.22
C ASN A 17 -0.40 -24.04 -10.72
N LYS A 18 -1.39 -23.46 -11.37
CA LYS A 18 -1.47 -22.02 -11.53
C LYS A 18 -1.72 -21.50 -10.11
N GLU A 19 -0.70 -20.95 -9.48
CA GLU A 19 -0.91 -20.05 -8.36
C GLU A 19 -1.75 -18.89 -8.92
N ASP A 20 -2.97 -18.75 -8.45
CA ASP A 20 -3.81 -17.59 -8.76
C ASP A 20 -3.09 -16.37 -8.17
N VAL A 21 -2.37 -15.63 -9.02
CA VAL A 21 -1.73 -14.38 -8.64
C VAL A 21 -2.87 -13.39 -8.37
N PHE A 22 -3.09 -13.09 -7.10
CA PHE A 22 -4.06 -12.09 -6.70
C PHE A 22 -3.59 -10.72 -7.18
N VAL A 23 -4.33 -10.13 -8.12
CA VAL A 23 -4.04 -8.80 -8.66
C VAL A 23 -4.79 -7.78 -7.82
N TYR A 24 -4.05 -6.96 -7.08
CA TYR A 24 -4.62 -5.86 -6.30
C TYR A 24 -5.06 -4.71 -7.19
N GLU A 25 -6.32 -4.30 -7.09
CA GLU A 25 -6.80 -3.08 -7.72
C GLU A 25 -6.37 -1.85 -6.90
N LYS A 26 -5.89 -0.82 -7.59
CA LYS A 26 -5.48 0.43 -6.91
C LYS A 26 -6.64 1.37 -6.65
N ILE A 27 -7.65 1.36 -7.52
CA ILE A 27 -8.83 2.22 -7.42
C ILE A 27 -10.01 1.35 -7.06
N ILE A 28 -10.62 1.64 -5.92
CA ILE A 28 -11.74 0.89 -5.35
C ILE A 28 -12.93 1.84 -5.23
N GLU A 29 -13.99 1.54 -5.97
CA GLU A 29 -15.24 2.27 -5.86
C GLU A 29 -15.80 2.11 -4.44
N SER A 30 -16.11 3.22 -3.80
CA SER A 30 -16.72 3.22 -2.48
C SER A 30 -17.67 4.40 -2.34
N ASN A 31 -18.88 4.13 -1.90
CA ASN A 31 -19.90 5.13 -1.60
C ASN A 31 -19.98 5.43 -0.09
N PHE A 32 -19.02 4.93 0.70
CA PHE A 32 -18.99 5.17 2.13
C PHE A 32 -18.27 6.49 2.41
N ASP A 33 -18.92 7.40 3.11
CA ASP A 33 -18.30 8.56 3.72
C ASP A 33 -17.68 8.12 5.05
N ILE A 34 -16.36 8.02 5.09
CA ILE A 34 -15.61 7.61 6.27
C ILE A 34 -15.08 8.85 6.97
N ASP A 35 -15.54 9.06 8.20
CA ASP A 35 -14.93 10.06 9.07
C ASP A 35 -13.62 9.52 9.66
N ILE A 36 -12.50 10.00 9.08
CA ILE A 36 -11.15 9.55 9.49
C ILE A 36 -10.89 9.81 10.97
N GLU A 37 -11.45 10.89 11.55
CA GLU A 37 -11.21 11.28 12.94
C GLU A 37 -11.91 10.34 13.94
N ASN A 38 -12.93 9.62 13.50
CA ASN A 38 -13.76 8.76 14.33
C ASN A 38 -13.71 7.27 13.95
N ILE A 39 -12.64 6.83 13.27
CA ILE A 39 -12.46 5.40 12.99
C ILE A 39 -12.25 4.62 14.30
N ASP A 40 -13.25 3.83 14.68
CA ASP A 40 -13.16 2.88 15.80
C ASP A 40 -12.86 1.48 15.28
N LEU A 41 -11.57 1.17 15.16
CA LEU A 41 -11.11 -0.10 14.66
C LEU A 41 -9.99 -0.65 15.55
N LYS A 42 -10.11 -1.92 15.95
CA LYS A 42 -9.08 -2.59 16.74
C LYS A 42 -7.74 -2.58 16.01
N GLY A 43 -6.71 -2.12 16.69
CA GLY A 43 -5.35 -2.02 16.15
C GLY A 43 -5.09 -0.79 15.30
N PHE A 44 -6.09 0.09 15.13
CA PHE A 44 -5.95 1.38 14.48
C PHE A 44 -5.70 2.49 15.50
N LYS A 45 -4.84 3.44 15.13
CA LYS A 45 -4.58 4.63 15.93
C LYS A 45 -4.18 5.77 15.00
N LEU A 46 -4.87 6.90 15.08
CA LEU A 46 -4.47 8.13 14.42
C LEU A 46 -3.19 8.70 15.02
N GLY A 47 -2.37 9.26 14.13
CA GLY A 47 -1.13 9.96 14.47
C GLY A 47 -1.20 11.45 14.18
N LYS A 48 -0.14 11.96 13.51
CA LYS A 48 0.02 13.37 13.19
C LYS A 48 -1.03 13.85 12.19
N ASN A 49 -1.44 15.11 12.36
CA ASN A 49 -2.14 15.86 11.33
C ASN A 49 -1.10 16.68 10.54
N TYR A 50 -1.18 16.64 9.22
CA TYR A 50 -0.28 17.38 8.33
C TYR A 50 -1.01 18.58 7.73
N ASP A 51 -0.27 19.67 7.54
CA ASP A 51 -0.77 20.84 6.84
C ASP A 51 -0.92 20.53 5.34
N VAL A 52 -2.12 20.72 4.81
CA VAL A 52 -2.48 20.38 3.43
C VAL A 52 -2.30 21.56 2.46
N TYR A 53 -1.82 22.71 2.91
CA TYR A 53 -1.76 23.95 2.11
C TYR A 53 -1.07 23.78 0.74
N GLU A 54 -0.01 22.98 0.67
CA GLU A 54 0.70 22.68 -0.58
C GLU A 54 0.21 21.39 -1.28
N LEU A 55 -0.83 20.73 -0.78
CA LEU A 55 -1.39 19.51 -1.36
C LEU A 55 -2.75 19.81 -2.01
N PRO A 56 -2.81 19.93 -3.35
CA PRO A 56 -4.01 20.42 -4.05
C PRO A 56 -5.26 19.63 -3.68
N ASN A 57 -6.33 20.34 -3.36
CA ASN A 57 -7.67 19.83 -3.01
C ASN A 57 -7.73 18.82 -1.83
N ALA A 58 -6.63 18.54 -1.16
CA ALA A 58 -6.70 17.70 0.03
C ALA A 58 -7.39 18.44 1.18
N GLU A 59 -8.31 17.79 1.88
CA GLU A 59 -9.01 18.32 3.04
C GLU A 59 -8.32 17.95 4.34
N ILE A 60 -7.90 16.69 4.46
CA ILE A 60 -7.28 16.14 5.66
C ILE A 60 -6.17 15.17 5.24
N VAL A 61 -5.02 15.26 5.92
CA VAL A 61 -3.98 14.24 5.84
C VAL A 61 -3.53 13.84 7.24
N ARG A 62 -3.62 12.56 7.52
CA ARG A 62 -3.24 11.98 8.82
C ARG A 62 -2.23 10.86 8.64
N SER A 63 -1.18 10.82 9.47
CA SER A 63 -0.51 9.54 9.71
C SER A 63 -1.41 8.66 10.57
N ALA A 64 -1.27 7.36 10.43
CA ALA A 64 -1.97 6.40 11.29
C ALA A 64 -1.10 5.15 11.46
N ILE A 65 -1.49 4.31 12.43
CA ILE A 65 -0.92 2.97 12.63
C ILE A 65 -2.07 1.99 12.56
N PHE A 66 -1.91 0.93 11.79
CA PHE A 66 -2.82 -0.20 11.77
C PHE A 66 -2.01 -1.49 11.92
N ASN A 67 -2.36 -2.30 12.94
CA ASN A 67 -1.67 -3.56 13.25
C ASN A 67 -0.12 -3.40 13.30
N LYS A 68 0.36 -2.33 13.95
CA LYS A 68 1.78 -1.98 14.14
C LYS A 68 2.52 -1.59 12.84
N LYS A 69 1.79 -1.28 11.78
CA LYS A 69 2.31 -0.79 10.50
C LYS A 69 1.84 0.63 10.27
N ASP A 70 2.69 1.43 9.63
CA ASP A 70 2.38 2.82 9.32
C ASP A 70 1.45 2.94 8.11
N LEU A 71 0.48 3.83 8.24
CA LEU A 71 -0.40 4.31 7.17
C LEU A 71 -0.29 5.83 7.07
N GLU A 72 -0.58 6.37 5.87
CA GLU A 72 -0.94 7.76 5.68
C GLU A 72 -2.27 7.81 4.94
N ILE A 73 -3.25 8.53 5.50
CA ILE A 73 -4.60 8.66 4.95
C ILE A 73 -4.78 10.10 4.51
N ARG A 74 -5.16 10.31 3.25
CA ARG A 74 -5.44 11.60 2.63
C ARG A 74 -6.88 11.63 2.19
N LYS A 75 -7.68 12.57 2.68
CA LYS A 75 -9.08 12.75 2.29
C LYS A 75 -9.21 13.93 1.33
N TYR A 76 -10.07 13.75 0.35
CA TYR A 76 -10.40 14.69 -0.71
C TYR A 76 -11.92 14.91 -0.74
N PRO A 77 -12.45 15.97 -1.43
CA PRO A 77 -13.87 16.16 -1.56
C PRO A 77 -14.62 15.04 -2.30
N SER A 78 -13.92 14.32 -3.19
CA SER A 78 -14.46 13.23 -3.98
C SER A 78 -13.37 12.25 -4.44
N GLN A 79 -13.79 11.09 -4.95
CA GLN A 79 -12.87 10.13 -5.58
C GLN A 79 -12.22 10.72 -6.84
N SER A 80 -12.95 11.51 -7.60
CA SER A 80 -12.42 12.21 -8.78
C SER A 80 -11.31 13.18 -8.37
N ASP A 81 -11.48 13.93 -7.26
CA ASP A 81 -10.44 14.82 -6.75
C ASP A 81 -9.22 14.03 -6.22
N ALA A 82 -9.45 12.91 -5.54
CA ALA A 82 -8.38 12.03 -5.08
C ALA A 82 -7.53 11.52 -6.26
N ILE A 83 -8.16 11.13 -7.36
CA ILE A 83 -7.48 10.66 -8.58
C ILE A 83 -6.76 11.82 -9.26
N GLU A 84 -7.47 12.93 -9.55
CA GLU A 84 -6.96 14.03 -10.36
C GLU A 84 -5.82 14.79 -9.67
N PHE A 85 -6.00 15.10 -8.38
CA PHE A 85 -5.08 15.96 -7.63
C PHE A 85 -4.16 15.18 -6.69
N GLY A 86 -4.60 14.04 -6.16
CA GLY A 86 -3.91 13.32 -5.11
C GLY A 86 -3.00 12.20 -5.58
N GLU A 87 -3.39 11.48 -6.64
CA GLU A 87 -2.68 10.26 -7.04
C GLU A 87 -1.21 10.51 -7.39
N ILE A 88 -0.90 11.59 -8.11
CA ILE A 88 0.47 11.93 -8.48
C ILE A 88 1.38 12.12 -7.25
N TYR A 89 0.87 12.73 -6.19
CA TYR A 89 1.60 12.90 -4.93
C TYR A 89 1.74 11.58 -4.16
N ALA A 90 0.76 10.70 -4.21
CA ALA A 90 0.86 9.37 -3.61
C ALA A 90 1.90 8.53 -4.35
N LYS A 91 1.84 8.50 -5.67
CA LYS A 91 2.78 7.79 -6.53
C LYS A 91 4.22 8.29 -6.35
N SER A 92 4.42 9.61 -6.19
CA SER A 92 5.76 10.20 -6.03
C SER A 92 6.51 9.75 -4.77
N VAL A 93 5.80 9.26 -3.74
CA VAL A 93 6.38 8.87 -2.44
C VAL A 93 6.22 7.39 -2.09
N THR A 94 5.72 6.59 -3.04
CA THR A 94 5.50 5.14 -2.84
C THR A 94 6.29 4.29 -3.82
N GLY A 95 6.69 3.09 -3.37
CA GLY A 95 7.38 2.11 -4.21
C GLY A 95 8.87 2.37 -4.38
N ASN A 96 9.46 1.71 -5.37
CA ASN A 96 10.91 1.72 -5.58
C ASN A 96 11.43 3.04 -6.18
N ASP A 97 10.59 3.72 -6.98
CA ASP A 97 10.94 4.97 -7.68
C ASP A 97 10.54 6.21 -6.86
N ALA A 98 10.21 6.02 -5.58
CA ALA A 98 9.76 7.10 -4.72
C ALA A 98 10.85 8.15 -4.47
N ILE A 99 10.48 9.43 -4.59
CA ILE A 99 11.31 10.56 -4.26
C ILE A 99 10.98 11.00 -2.81
N VAL A 100 11.77 10.51 -1.84
CA VAL A 100 11.53 10.76 -0.41
C VAL A 100 12.54 11.68 0.22
N SER A 101 13.50 12.21 -0.57
CA SER A 101 14.51 13.19 -0.16
C SER A 101 14.89 14.09 -1.34
N GLY A 102 15.45 15.27 -1.07
CA GLY A 102 15.77 16.25 -2.10
C GLY A 102 14.51 16.96 -2.60
N ASP A 103 14.25 16.91 -3.90
CA ASP A 103 13.15 17.63 -4.56
C ASP A 103 11.81 16.85 -4.44
N VAL A 104 11.34 16.66 -3.22
CA VAL A 104 10.03 16.05 -2.94
C VAL A 104 8.91 16.98 -3.41
N MET A 105 7.84 16.41 -4.00
CA MET A 105 6.70 17.18 -4.51
C MET A 105 5.92 17.90 -3.40
N TRP A 106 5.82 17.29 -2.23
CA TRP A 106 5.16 17.85 -1.05
C TRP A 106 6.05 17.71 0.17
N LYS A 107 6.44 18.85 0.75
CA LYS A 107 7.47 18.94 1.80
C LYS A 107 6.95 18.59 3.18
N GLU A 108 5.69 18.95 3.47
CA GLU A 108 5.06 18.63 4.74
C GLU A 108 5.04 17.11 4.96
N GLY A 109 5.48 16.65 6.11
CA GLY A 109 5.56 15.21 6.43
C GLY A 109 6.60 14.40 5.63
N ALA A 110 7.45 15.01 4.78
CA ALA A 110 8.41 14.28 3.95
C ALA A 110 9.37 13.38 4.76
N LYS A 111 9.73 13.80 5.99
CA LYS A 111 10.57 12.97 6.89
C LYS A 111 9.87 11.69 7.34
N ASP A 112 8.56 11.75 7.48
CA ASP A 112 7.76 10.63 7.95
C ASP A 112 7.48 9.61 6.83
N ARG A 113 7.59 10.02 5.55
CA ARG A 113 7.41 9.15 4.36
C ARG A 113 8.65 8.37 3.97
N ARG A 114 9.75 8.52 4.72
CA ARG A 114 10.98 7.78 4.48
C ARG A 114 11.38 6.94 5.68
N LYS A 115 12.15 5.90 5.42
CA LYS A 115 12.78 5.07 6.43
C LYS A 115 14.27 4.91 6.15
N CYS A 116 15.04 4.80 7.20
CA CYS A 116 16.45 4.50 7.17
C CYS A 116 16.64 2.99 7.07
N VAL A 117 17.25 2.52 6.00
CA VAL A 117 17.59 1.10 5.82
C VAL A 117 19.10 0.95 5.97
N PRO A 118 19.60 0.17 6.95
CA PRO A 118 21.01 -0.06 7.13
C PRO A 118 21.64 -0.62 5.86
N ARG A 119 22.84 -0.11 5.50
CA ARG A 119 23.62 -0.66 4.38
C ARG A 119 24.20 -2.02 4.76
N ALA A 120 23.89 -3.03 3.98
CA ALA A 120 24.49 -4.34 4.16
C ALA A 120 25.99 -4.28 3.81
N GLY A 121 26.85 -4.83 4.71
CA GLY A 121 28.29 -5.03 4.44
C GLY A 121 29.18 -3.82 4.63
N THR A 122 28.69 -2.70 5.17
CA THR A 122 29.53 -1.55 5.56
C THR A 122 29.59 -1.42 7.07
N SER A 123 30.80 -1.20 7.61
CA SER A 123 31.02 -0.83 9.01
C SER A 123 30.72 0.64 9.31
N GLU A 124 30.34 1.41 8.29
CA GLU A 124 29.97 2.81 8.42
C GLU A 124 28.54 2.95 8.96
N SER A 125 28.37 3.80 9.96
CA SER A 125 27.09 4.16 10.56
C SER A 125 26.25 5.01 9.59
N GLY A 126 25.83 4.45 8.48
CA GLY A 126 25.02 5.13 7.47
C GLY A 126 23.82 4.27 7.03
N CYS A 127 22.77 4.94 6.60
CA CYS A 127 21.60 4.25 6.05
C CYS A 127 21.15 4.90 4.74
N ASP A 128 20.54 4.07 3.88
CA ASP A 128 19.87 4.57 2.70
C ASP A 128 18.46 5.01 3.05
N GLN A 129 18.12 6.24 2.63
CA GLN A 129 16.76 6.73 2.75
C GLN A 129 15.88 6.08 1.68
N LYS A 130 14.92 5.29 2.10
CA LYS A 130 13.95 4.61 1.22
C LYS A 130 12.53 5.02 1.55
N ALA A 131 11.62 4.82 0.62
CA ALA A 131 10.20 5.01 0.88
C ALA A 131 9.75 4.14 2.06
N ARG A 132 8.95 4.72 2.95
CA ARG A 132 8.25 3.99 4.00
C ARG A 132 7.10 3.18 3.43
N TYR A 133 6.39 3.77 2.47
CA TYR A 133 5.21 3.19 1.86
C TYR A 133 5.59 2.51 0.55
N GLY A 134 5.31 1.21 0.43
CA GLY A 134 5.58 0.45 -0.80
C GLY A 134 4.46 0.55 -1.83
N GLY A 135 3.26 1.01 -1.44
CA GLY A 135 2.11 1.16 -2.30
C GLY A 135 1.00 2.00 -1.68
N TYR A 136 -0.06 2.22 -2.46
CA TYR A 136 -1.27 2.94 -2.05
C TYR A 136 -2.49 2.37 -2.75
N ILE A 137 -3.67 2.62 -2.18
CA ILE A 137 -4.98 2.47 -2.82
C ILE A 137 -5.74 3.79 -2.78
N ILE A 138 -6.63 3.98 -3.74
CA ILE A 138 -7.65 5.04 -3.76
C ILE A 138 -8.98 4.36 -3.48
N MET A 139 -9.63 4.71 -2.39
CA MET A 139 -10.86 4.11 -1.95
C MET A 139 -11.89 5.20 -1.64
N GLY A 140 -12.88 5.33 -2.52
CA GLY A 140 -13.78 6.47 -2.47
C GLY A 140 -13.00 7.79 -2.50
N ASP A 141 -13.28 8.70 -1.60
CA ASP A 141 -12.63 10.00 -1.49
C ASP A 141 -11.26 9.99 -0.77
N MET A 142 -10.72 8.81 -0.47
CA MET A 142 -9.48 8.67 0.26
C MET A 142 -8.36 8.02 -0.55
N ILE A 143 -7.13 8.49 -0.33
CA ILE A 143 -5.90 7.80 -0.72
C ILE A 143 -5.24 7.26 0.56
N ILE A 144 -4.94 5.97 0.57
CA ILE A 144 -4.32 5.29 1.71
C ILE A 144 -2.97 4.76 1.28
N LEU A 145 -1.88 5.33 1.83
CA LEU A 145 -0.52 4.85 1.62
C LEU A 145 -0.20 3.82 2.71
N CYS A 146 0.37 2.69 2.33
CA CYS A 146 0.59 1.56 3.23
C CYS A 146 2.07 1.18 3.32
N GLU A 147 2.55 1.00 4.55
CA GLU A 147 3.91 0.54 4.79
C GLU A 147 4.10 -0.88 4.25
N GLY A 148 5.27 -1.13 3.66
CA GLY A 148 5.69 -2.46 3.23
C GLY A 148 7.14 -2.50 2.78
N LEU A 149 7.69 -3.70 2.73
CA LEU A 149 9.04 -3.93 2.19
C LEU A 149 8.98 -4.10 0.67
N SER A 150 7.86 -4.58 0.16
CA SER A 150 7.54 -4.73 -1.26
C SER A 150 6.21 -4.06 -1.59
N SER A 151 5.89 -3.98 -2.88
CA SER A 151 4.57 -3.54 -3.33
C SER A 151 3.47 -4.47 -2.80
N ASP A 152 3.69 -5.79 -2.87
CA ASP A 152 2.72 -6.79 -2.44
C ASP A 152 2.42 -6.72 -0.94
N ASP A 153 3.46 -6.58 -0.09
CA ASP A 153 3.28 -6.39 1.36
C ASP A 153 2.44 -5.15 1.66
N SER A 154 2.68 -4.07 0.91
CA SER A 154 1.96 -2.81 1.09
C SER A 154 0.51 -2.92 0.62
N MET A 155 0.28 -3.53 -0.55
CA MET A 155 -1.07 -3.74 -1.06
C MET A 155 -1.87 -4.65 -0.15
N MET A 156 -1.26 -5.72 0.37
CA MET A 156 -1.89 -6.61 1.36
C MET A 156 -2.29 -5.83 2.63
N LEU A 157 -1.43 -4.93 3.13
CA LEU A 157 -1.77 -4.08 4.28
C LEU A 157 -2.95 -3.15 3.97
N CYS A 158 -2.95 -2.50 2.78
CA CYS A 158 -4.03 -1.64 2.35
C CYS A 158 -5.37 -2.40 2.30
N TYR A 159 -5.37 -3.59 1.71
CA TYR A 159 -6.57 -4.42 1.62
C TYR A 159 -7.04 -4.92 2.98
N ASN A 160 -6.14 -5.35 3.87
CA ASN A 160 -6.48 -5.72 5.23
C ASN A 160 -7.11 -4.55 6.01
N PHE A 161 -6.60 -3.32 5.80
CA PHE A 161 -7.19 -2.14 6.41
C PHE A 161 -8.57 -1.83 5.84
N LYS A 162 -8.71 -1.87 4.50
CA LYS A 162 -10.01 -1.73 3.81
C LYS A 162 -11.03 -2.75 4.33
N ASP A 163 -10.67 -4.03 4.39
CA ASP A 163 -11.57 -5.10 4.81
C ASP A 163 -11.98 -4.95 6.27
N ALA A 164 -11.06 -4.50 7.13
CA ALA A 164 -11.35 -4.23 8.52
C ALA A 164 -12.31 -3.04 8.69
N LEU A 165 -12.17 -1.98 7.86
CA LEU A 165 -13.07 -0.82 7.88
C LEU A 165 -14.52 -1.20 7.52
N PHE A 166 -14.70 -2.14 6.60
CA PHE A 166 -16.03 -2.56 6.12
C PHE A 166 -16.58 -3.80 6.84
N GLY A 167 -15.85 -4.35 7.83
CA GLY A 167 -16.26 -5.52 8.56
C GLY A 167 -16.17 -6.83 7.76
N PHE A 168 -15.50 -6.83 6.62
CA PHE A 168 -15.15 -8.06 5.92
C PHE A 168 -13.94 -8.69 6.61
N GLN A 169 -14.21 -9.59 7.57
CA GLN A 169 -13.17 -10.52 8.04
C GLN A 169 -13.22 -11.76 7.17
N PRO A 170 -12.08 -12.26 6.66
CA PRO A 170 -12.02 -13.49 5.87
C PRO A 170 -12.43 -14.73 6.66
#